data_c3bed6edb18960ff3ae6377b8b396c45
#
_entry.id   c3bed6edb18960ff3ae6377b8b396c45
#
_cell.length_a   1.000
_cell.length_b   1.000
_cell.length_c   1.000
_cell.angle_alpha   90.00
_cell.angle_beta   90.00
_cell.angle_gamma   90.00
#
_symmetry.space_group_name_H-M   'P 1'
#
loop_
_entity.id
_entity.type
_entity.pdbx_description
1 polymer ?
#
loop_
_entity_poly.entity_id
_entity_poly.type
_entity_poly.pdbx_seq_one_letter_code
_entity_poly.pdbx_strand_id
1 'polypeptide(L)'
;LVGITGATPSVLRAAVAVWVSSLGVWVGGPADTLTSLGAAGVLMCLGNGYAVYDVGFELSFAAVMGTLAGAECAGRGRERYYDRKKKRKSRREKPPRAVLLFRRFAGGVWDSLCVSLCASAATFPVLVLRGMSTTVWAVASGVAVLWLVGPMLSFGLGAALLGLAAQNFESLPLFEIIRRPAAFCAEGLAWLMNEWAFRVSVLPGASLWFDGTYAALVCLALILLCAMAMRRHIRLRIALPTVILLAALAIGLETALSWNVVNIELVGTRASPAVIITQREKAVVLFRGGSTTRRAVKNQLEKRGVKTVELLVDLRMQPEGPCRIEAQKRIEAAALAENTTRRASCGGVDLELFRTRQGCILRMRVGGQRFITLSGTVRPAKPIRAEWLLASSARPENIRYTDCLTLSSKYRWMEEDAEPVSRLRLRLEGGALFKAGRV
;
A
#
# COMPACT_ATOMS: atom_id res chain seq x y z
N LEU A 1 6.28 25.83 8.75
CA LEU A 1 6.30 24.43 8.29
C LEU A 1 5.16 24.12 7.32
N VAL A 2 3.89 24.45 7.65
CA VAL A 2 2.73 24.20 6.79
C VAL A 2 2.90 24.83 5.39
N GLY A 3 3.45 26.06 5.32
CA GLY A 3 3.71 26.75 4.05
C GLY A 3 4.81 26.12 3.20
N ILE A 4 5.79 25.42 3.82
CA ILE A 4 6.91 24.78 3.12
C ILE A 4 6.54 23.37 2.65
N THR A 5 5.79 22.61 3.48
CA THR A 5 5.47 21.19 3.22
C THR A 5 4.18 20.99 2.43
N GLY A 6 3.45 22.07 2.15
CA GLY A 6 2.09 22.01 1.63
C GLY A 6 1.05 21.67 2.70
N ALA A 7 -0.18 22.07 2.49
CA ALA A 7 -1.29 21.86 3.42
C ALA A 7 -1.87 20.43 3.34
N THR A 8 -1.03 19.40 3.44
CA THR A 8 -1.53 18.02 3.48
C THR A 8 -2.32 17.78 4.77
N PRO A 9 -3.34 16.88 4.77
CA PRO A 9 -4.19 16.62 5.93
C PRO A 9 -3.40 16.25 7.19
N SER A 10 -2.29 15.52 7.04
CA SER A 10 -1.43 15.11 8.16
C SER A 10 -0.68 16.30 8.78
N VAL A 11 -0.18 17.22 7.95
CA VAL A 11 0.54 18.42 8.41
C VAL A 11 -0.42 19.41 9.06
N LEU A 12 -1.60 19.62 8.47
CA LEU A 12 -2.66 20.48 9.07
C LEU A 12 -3.07 19.95 10.43
N ARG A 13 -3.33 18.64 10.56
CA ARG A 13 -3.67 18.04 11.85
C ARG A 13 -2.57 18.27 12.89
N ALA A 14 -1.32 18.03 12.55
CA ALA A 14 -0.20 18.25 13.47
C ALA A 14 -0.10 19.71 13.90
N ALA A 15 -0.25 20.65 12.97
CA ALA A 15 -0.23 22.08 13.25
C ALA A 15 -1.37 22.49 14.19
N VAL A 16 -2.61 22.06 13.90
CA VAL A 16 -3.78 22.35 14.73
C VAL A 16 -3.65 21.72 16.13
N ALA A 17 -3.17 20.47 16.22
CA ALA A 17 -2.96 19.82 17.51
C ALA A 17 -1.92 20.56 18.38
N VAL A 18 -0.82 21.03 17.78
CA VAL A 18 0.17 21.85 18.48
C VAL A 18 -0.43 23.18 18.91
N TRP A 19 -1.21 23.83 18.05
CA TRP A 19 -1.89 25.08 18.36
C TRP A 19 -2.85 24.93 19.54
N VAL A 20 -3.73 23.94 19.51
CA VAL A 20 -4.69 23.64 20.58
C VAL A 20 -3.97 23.32 21.89
N SER A 21 -2.90 22.49 21.83
CA SER A 21 -2.11 22.16 23.02
C SER A 21 -1.44 23.40 23.61
N SER A 22 -0.89 24.28 22.77
CA SER A 22 -0.25 25.53 23.22
C SER A 22 -1.27 26.47 23.86
N LEU A 23 -2.46 26.62 23.26
CA LEU A 23 -3.54 27.41 23.84
C LEU A 23 -4.01 26.83 25.18
N GLY A 24 -4.12 25.49 25.30
CA GLY A 24 -4.47 24.83 26.55
C GLY A 24 -3.49 25.17 27.69
N VAL A 25 -2.20 25.16 27.41
CA VAL A 25 -1.16 25.57 28.37
C VAL A 25 -1.29 27.07 28.75
N TRP A 26 -1.58 27.93 27.78
CA TRP A 26 -1.77 29.38 28.00
C TRP A 26 -2.96 29.66 28.92
N VAL A 27 -4.04 28.91 28.79
CA VAL A 27 -5.27 29.04 29.60
C VAL A 27 -5.14 28.32 30.95
N GLY A 28 -3.98 27.66 31.23
CA GLY A 28 -3.75 26.92 32.48
C GLY A 28 -4.49 25.58 32.55
N GLY A 29 -4.97 25.08 31.42
CA GLY A 29 -5.65 23.78 31.32
C GLY A 29 -4.63 22.62 31.20
N PRO A 30 -5.03 21.38 31.53
CA PRO A 30 -4.20 20.21 31.29
C PRO A 30 -4.01 19.99 29.80
N ALA A 31 -2.74 19.84 29.35
CA ALA A 31 -2.42 19.48 27.98
C ALA A 31 -2.76 18.00 27.75
N ASP A 32 -4.01 17.70 27.36
CA ASP A 32 -4.45 16.36 27.02
C ASP A 32 -4.36 16.14 25.51
N THR A 33 -3.58 15.12 25.13
CA THR A 33 -3.34 14.79 23.72
C THR A 33 -4.60 14.32 23.01
N LEU A 34 -5.51 13.62 23.72
CA LEU A 34 -6.78 13.16 23.13
C LEU A 34 -7.72 14.34 22.83
N THR A 35 -7.82 15.29 23.74
CA THR A 35 -8.62 16.51 23.56
C THR A 35 -8.08 17.34 22.40
N SER A 36 -6.75 17.49 22.32
CA SER A 36 -6.10 18.21 21.20
C SER A 36 -6.35 17.51 19.86
N LEU A 37 -6.31 16.19 19.84
CA LEU A 37 -6.58 15.38 18.65
C LEU A 37 -8.05 15.52 18.23
N GLY A 38 -8.99 15.45 19.18
CA GLY A 38 -10.42 15.62 18.92
C GLY A 38 -10.74 17.02 18.37
N ALA A 39 -10.17 18.07 18.98
CA ALA A 39 -10.32 19.45 18.51
C ALA A 39 -9.75 19.63 17.10
N ALA A 40 -8.58 19.04 16.79
CA ALA A 40 -8.01 19.05 15.45
C ALA A 40 -8.94 18.39 14.44
N GLY A 41 -9.55 17.24 14.79
CA GLY A 41 -10.53 16.56 13.95
C GLY A 41 -11.74 17.42 13.64
N VAL A 42 -12.33 18.02 14.65
CA VAL A 42 -13.49 18.91 14.48
C VAL A 42 -13.16 20.11 13.60
N LEU A 43 -12.03 20.78 13.84
CA LEU A 43 -11.61 21.94 13.04
C LEU A 43 -11.37 21.59 11.57
N MET A 44 -10.78 20.42 11.30
CA MET A 44 -10.57 19.97 9.92
C MET A 44 -11.89 19.63 9.22
N CYS A 45 -12.84 19.02 9.93
CA CYS A 45 -14.16 18.70 9.40
C CYS A 45 -15.03 19.95 9.17
N LEU A 46 -14.88 20.98 10.00
CA LEU A 46 -15.55 22.27 9.79
C LEU A 46 -15.10 22.97 8.51
N GLY A 47 -13.80 22.84 8.18
CA GLY A 47 -13.25 23.40 6.94
C GLY A 47 -13.66 22.61 5.68
N ASN A 48 -13.78 21.29 5.80
CA ASN A 48 -14.20 20.41 4.71
C ASN A 48 -14.90 19.17 5.27
N GLY A 49 -16.22 19.07 5.11
CA GLY A 49 -17.02 17.93 5.59
C GLY A 49 -16.59 16.56 5.00
N TYR A 50 -15.94 16.55 3.84
CA TYR A 50 -15.42 15.34 3.21
C TYR A 50 -14.03 14.93 3.71
N ALA A 51 -13.42 15.68 4.62
CA ALA A 51 -12.09 15.37 5.16
C ALA A 51 -12.02 13.99 5.83
N VAL A 52 -13.13 13.52 6.41
CA VAL A 52 -13.24 12.19 7.04
C VAL A 52 -13.03 11.05 6.04
N TYR A 53 -13.39 11.25 4.77
CA TYR A 53 -13.22 10.25 3.72
C TYR A 53 -11.82 10.25 3.09
N ASP A 54 -10.97 11.21 3.47
CA ASP A 54 -9.57 11.26 3.03
C ASP A 54 -8.77 10.19 3.76
N VAL A 55 -8.12 9.31 2.99
CA VAL A 55 -7.26 8.24 3.52
C VAL A 55 -6.13 8.79 4.39
N GLY A 56 -5.59 9.97 4.03
CA GLY A 56 -4.57 10.65 4.84
C GLY A 56 -5.08 11.08 6.20
N PHE A 57 -6.34 11.54 6.29
CA PHE A 57 -7.00 11.85 7.54
C PHE A 57 -7.18 10.58 8.39
N GLU A 58 -7.81 9.53 7.84
CA GLU A 58 -8.07 8.27 8.55
C GLU A 58 -6.78 7.64 9.09
N LEU A 59 -5.75 7.49 8.25
CA LEU A 59 -4.46 6.91 8.64
C LEU A 59 -3.77 7.73 9.71
N SER A 60 -3.83 9.05 9.61
CA SER A 60 -3.19 9.95 10.54
C SER A 60 -3.82 9.88 11.93
N PHE A 61 -5.15 9.85 12.03
CA PHE A 61 -5.85 9.70 13.30
C PHE A 61 -5.65 8.30 13.89
N ALA A 62 -5.77 7.25 13.07
CA ALA A 62 -5.51 5.88 13.50
C ALA A 62 -4.08 5.71 14.04
N ALA A 63 -3.07 6.27 13.37
CA ALA A 63 -1.68 6.22 13.82
C ALA A 63 -1.49 6.88 15.18
N VAL A 64 -2.07 8.07 15.42
CA VAL A 64 -1.95 8.76 16.71
C VAL A 64 -2.66 8.00 17.82
N MET A 65 -3.86 7.49 17.57
CA MET A 65 -4.55 6.64 18.56
C MET A 65 -3.72 5.40 18.89
N GLY A 66 -3.12 4.77 17.88
CA GLY A 66 -2.21 3.64 18.08
C GLY A 66 -0.95 4.00 18.87
N THR A 67 -0.32 5.14 18.58
CA THR A 67 0.87 5.59 19.33
C THR A 67 0.56 5.93 20.79
N LEU A 68 -0.59 6.54 21.08
CA LEU A 68 -1.04 6.80 22.45
C LEU A 68 -1.29 5.50 23.22
N ALA A 69 -2.00 4.55 22.62
CA ALA A 69 -2.22 3.23 23.21
C ALA A 69 -0.88 2.50 23.47
N GLY A 70 0.06 2.59 22.52
CA GLY A 70 1.40 2.00 22.64
C GLY A 70 2.21 2.61 23.76
N ALA A 71 2.18 3.92 23.92
CA ALA A 71 2.85 4.64 25.00
C ALA A 71 2.30 4.25 26.39
N GLU A 72 0.96 4.14 26.51
CA GLU A 72 0.36 3.63 27.74
C GLU A 72 0.74 2.17 28.04
N CYS A 73 0.76 1.29 27.04
CA CYS A 73 1.18 -0.10 27.21
C CYS A 73 2.64 -0.20 27.66
N ALA A 74 3.52 0.61 27.08
CA ALA A 74 4.92 0.71 27.44
C ALA A 74 5.11 1.21 28.89
N GLY A 75 4.39 2.28 29.27
CA GLY A 75 4.40 2.85 30.63
C GLY A 75 3.97 1.82 31.68
N ARG A 76 2.83 1.16 31.46
CA ARG A 76 2.32 0.09 32.35
C ARG A 76 3.28 -1.10 32.45
N GLY A 77 3.95 -1.47 31.34
CA GLY A 77 4.97 -2.52 31.33
C GLY A 77 6.17 -2.15 32.20
N ARG A 78 6.60 -0.90 32.14
CA ARG A 78 7.71 -0.35 32.91
C ARG A 78 7.40 -0.30 34.41
N GLU A 79 6.23 0.20 34.81
CA GLU A 79 5.78 0.23 36.22
C GLU A 79 5.74 -1.17 36.80
N ARG A 80 5.11 -2.14 36.13
CA ARG A 80 5.06 -3.54 36.58
C ARG A 80 6.45 -4.16 36.73
N TYR A 81 7.41 -3.82 35.86
CA TYR A 81 8.78 -4.29 35.98
C TYR A 81 9.49 -3.69 37.19
N TYR A 82 9.31 -2.38 37.45
CA TYR A 82 9.90 -1.73 38.61
C TYR A 82 9.32 -2.20 39.92
N ASP A 83 7.99 -2.41 39.99
CA ASP A 83 7.33 -2.95 41.20
C ASP A 83 7.78 -4.37 41.51
N ARG A 84 7.90 -5.24 40.52
CA ARG A 84 8.45 -6.59 40.72
C ARG A 84 9.89 -6.55 41.22
N LYS A 85 10.66 -5.62 40.74
CA LYS A 85 12.07 -5.44 41.11
C LYS A 85 12.20 -4.83 42.51
N LYS A 86 11.33 -3.89 42.88
CA LYS A 86 11.26 -3.31 44.23
C LYS A 86 10.93 -4.39 45.27
N LYS A 87 10.00 -5.28 44.99
CA LYS A 87 9.67 -6.43 45.83
C LYS A 87 10.81 -7.46 45.95
N ARG A 88 11.69 -7.57 44.97
CA ARG A 88 12.84 -8.50 44.95
C ARG A 88 14.13 -7.92 45.57
N LYS A 89 14.21 -6.59 45.76
CA LYS A 89 15.40 -5.91 46.27
C LYS A 89 15.29 -5.65 47.78
N SER A 90 15.63 -6.65 48.56
CA SER A 90 15.99 -6.40 49.99
C SER A 90 17.49 -6.16 50.20
N ARG A 91 18.39 -6.56 49.33
CA ARG A 91 19.85 -6.34 49.46
C ARG A 91 20.56 -6.55 48.13
N ARG A 92 20.83 -5.48 47.36
CA ARG A 92 21.86 -5.55 46.30
C ARG A 92 22.45 -4.17 46.01
N GLU A 93 23.78 -4.14 45.86
CA GLU A 93 24.62 -3.02 45.47
C GLU A 93 24.14 -2.28 44.22
N LYS A 94 24.47 -0.99 44.12
CA LYS A 94 24.14 -0.15 42.98
C LYS A 94 24.78 -0.77 41.71
N PRO A 95 24.00 -1.02 40.64
CA PRO A 95 24.53 -1.60 39.40
C PRO A 95 25.52 -0.66 38.76
N PRO A 96 26.57 -1.19 38.09
CA PRO A 96 27.56 -0.38 37.42
C PRO A 96 26.92 0.51 36.32
N ARG A 97 27.51 1.66 36.03
CA ARG A 97 27.00 2.67 35.08
C ARG A 97 26.64 2.07 33.69
N ALA A 98 27.45 1.12 33.20
CA ALA A 98 27.21 0.43 31.94
C ALA A 98 25.88 -0.35 31.92
N VAL A 99 25.52 -1.03 33.02
CA VAL A 99 24.24 -1.74 33.16
C VAL A 99 23.06 -0.76 33.20
N LEU A 100 23.24 0.42 33.77
CA LEU A 100 22.21 1.47 33.76
C LEU A 100 21.96 2.02 32.36
N LEU A 101 23.03 2.28 31.59
CA LEU A 101 22.96 2.73 30.18
C LEU A 101 22.29 1.66 29.32
N PHE A 102 22.70 0.42 29.41
CA PHE A 102 22.09 -0.70 28.67
C PHE A 102 20.60 -0.86 29.02
N ARG A 103 20.20 -0.69 30.27
CA ARG A 103 18.78 -0.74 30.67
C ARG A 103 17.97 0.43 30.13
N ARG A 104 18.54 1.63 30.07
CA ARG A 104 17.89 2.80 29.44
C ARG A 104 17.68 2.54 27.96
N PHE A 105 18.71 2.05 27.28
CA PHE A 105 18.62 1.68 25.86
C PHE A 105 17.58 0.60 25.62
N ALA A 106 17.65 -0.52 26.33
CA ALA A 106 16.67 -1.61 26.23
C ALA A 106 15.24 -1.16 26.55
N GLY A 107 15.08 -0.25 27.52
CA GLY A 107 13.78 0.37 27.82
C GLY A 107 13.26 1.22 26.66
N GLY A 108 14.11 2.04 26.04
CA GLY A 108 13.74 2.83 24.88
C GLY A 108 13.35 2.00 23.66
N VAL A 109 14.10 0.92 23.40
CA VAL A 109 13.75 -0.05 22.34
C VAL A 109 12.40 -0.72 22.60
N TRP A 110 12.15 -1.11 23.85
CA TRP A 110 10.85 -1.69 24.25
C TRP A 110 9.69 -0.72 24.05
N ASP A 111 9.86 0.55 24.48
CA ASP A 111 8.84 1.57 24.30
C ASP A 111 8.57 1.82 22.80
N SER A 112 9.63 1.91 21.99
CA SER A 112 9.52 2.07 20.54
C SER A 112 8.82 0.88 19.86
N LEU A 113 9.10 -0.34 20.31
CA LEU A 113 8.42 -1.55 19.83
C LEU A 113 6.92 -1.53 20.16
N CYS A 114 6.55 -1.18 21.40
CA CYS A 114 5.14 -1.09 21.80
C CYS A 114 4.39 -0.02 20.98
N VAL A 115 4.99 1.16 20.82
CA VAL A 115 4.41 2.26 20.03
C VAL A 115 4.26 1.86 18.57
N SER A 116 5.30 1.29 17.96
CA SER A 116 5.30 0.90 16.54
C SER A 116 4.28 -0.22 16.27
N LEU A 117 4.20 -1.21 17.18
CA LEU A 117 3.24 -2.31 17.07
C LEU A 117 1.80 -1.81 17.16
N CYS A 118 1.49 -0.97 18.15
CA CYS A 118 0.14 -0.43 18.35
C CYS A 118 -0.25 0.53 17.22
N ALA A 119 0.68 1.35 16.73
CA ALA A 119 0.44 2.22 15.57
C ALA A 119 0.15 1.40 14.31
N SER A 120 0.95 0.36 14.03
CA SER A 120 0.72 -0.54 12.90
C SER A 120 -0.60 -1.29 13.02
N ALA A 121 -0.95 -1.76 14.22
CA ALA A 121 -2.22 -2.44 14.47
C ALA A 121 -3.44 -1.52 14.29
N ALA A 122 -3.32 -0.25 14.64
CA ALA A 122 -4.39 0.73 14.47
C ALA A 122 -4.57 1.18 13.01
N THR A 123 -3.47 1.32 12.25
CA THR A 123 -3.52 1.71 10.83
C THR A 123 -3.85 0.55 9.90
N PHE A 124 -3.56 -0.68 10.29
CA PHE A 124 -3.79 -1.89 9.48
C PHE A 124 -5.23 -2.01 8.95
N PRO A 125 -6.30 -1.84 9.77
CA PRO A 125 -7.68 -1.91 9.26
C PRO A 125 -7.97 -0.89 8.17
N VAL A 126 -7.47 0.33 8.33
CA VAL A 126 -7.68 1.40 7.35
C VAL A 126 -7.00 1.06 6.02
N LEU A 127 -5.73 0.59 6.07
CA LEU A 127 -5.00 0.17 4.88
C LEU A 127 -5.72 -0.95 4.13
N VAL A 128 -6.20 -1.95 4.85
CA VAL A 128 -6.91 -3.10 4.26
C VAL A 128 -8.25 -2.67 3.64
N LEU A 129 -9.06 -1.88 4.36
CA LEU A 129 -10.36 -1.41 3.87
C LEU A 129 -10.23 -0.50 2.65
N ARG A 130 -9.14 0.27 2.56
CA ARG A 130 -8.83 1.13 1.41
C ARG A 130 -8.09 0.39 0.29
N GLY A 131 -7.88 -0.93 0.39
CA GLY A 131 -7.18 -1.72 -0.61
C GLY A 131 -5.73 -1.29 -0.83
N MET A 132 -5.06 -0.85 0.24
CA MET A 132 -3.65 -0.48 0.21
C MET A 132 -2.77 -1.64 0.67
N SER A 133 -1.52 -1.69 0.19
CA SER A 133 -0.56 -2.68 0.64
C SER A 133 -0.11 -2.42 2.07
N THR A 134 0.13 -3.48 2.80
CA THR A 134 0.77 -3.46 4.12
C THR A 134 2.09 -4.21 4.07
N THR A 135 2.95 -4.02 5.07
CA THR A 135 4.22 -4.75 5.16
C THR A 135 4.34 -5.47 6.50
N VAL A 136 4.85 -6.70 6.48
CA VAL A 136 5.20 -7.44 7.71
C VAL A 136 6.30 -6.70 8.48
N TRP A 137 7.17 -6.02 7.76
CA TRP A 137 8.33 -5.32 8.32
C TRP A 137 8.00 -3.96 8.94
N ALA A 138 6.71 -3.54 8.94
CA ALA A 138 6.29 -2.22 9.43
C ALA A 138 6.78 -1.93 10.85
N VAL A 139 6.70 -2.92 11.76
CA VAL A 139 7.12 -2.74 13.17
C VAL A 139 8.63 -2.57 13.27
N ALA A 140 9.42 -3.42 12.58
CA ALA A 140 10.87 -3.33 12.57
C ALA A 140 11.36 -2.02 11.94
N SER A 141 10.78 -1.64 10.81
CA SER A 141 11.07 -0.37 10.13
C SER A 141 10.67 0.83 10.99
N GLY A 142 9.50 0.76 11.65
CA GLY A 142 9.03 1.82 12.53
C GLY A 142 9.99 2.08 13.70
N VAL A 143 10.53 1.03 14.32
CA VAL A 143 11.54 1.17 15.38
C VAL A 143 12.80 1.83 14.85
N ALA A 144 13.35 1.37 13.73
CA ALA A 144 14.56 1.92 13.14
C ALA A 144 14.39 3.39 12.73
N VAL A 145 13.28 3.71 12.05
CA VAL A 145 12.96 5.06 11.59
C VAL A 145 12.76 6.02 12.77
N LEU A 146 12.05 5.59 13.82
CA LEU A 146 11.78 6.44 14.98
C LEU A 146 13.08 6.92 15.66
N TRP A 147 14.11 6.08 15.69
CA TRP A 147 15.42 6.45 16.26
C TRP A 147 16.25 7.36 15.36
N LEU A 148 16.06 7.28 14.04
CA LEU A 148 16.80 8.08 13.06
C LEU A 148 16.15 9.44 12.80
N VAL A 149 14.82 9.51 12.80
CA VAL A 149 14.07 10.73 12.46
C VAL A 149 14.31 11.87 13.46
N GLY A 150 14.37 11.58 14.76
CA GLY A 150 14.58 12.59 15.79
C GLY A 150 15.89 13.38 15.58
N PRO A 151 17.07 12.72 15.59
CA PRO A 151 18.34 13.37 15.31
C PRO A 151 18.39 14.02 13.93
N MET A 152 17.87 13.36 12.87
CA MET A 152 17.85 13.91 11.52
C MET A 152 17.10 15.24 11.45
N LEU A 153 15.90 15.33 12.05
CA LEU A 153 15.14 16.57 12.10
C LEU A 153 15.82 17.64 12.92
N SER A 154 16.45 17.28 14.05
CA SER A 154 17.17 18.23 14.91
C SER A 154 18.35 18.86 14.18
N PHE A 155 19.19 18.05 13.54
CA PHE A 155 20.32 18.54 12.75
C PHE A 155 19.88 19.28 11.49
N GLY A 156 18.85 18.79 10.78
CA GLY A 156 18.32 19.41 9.57
C GLY A 156 17.70 20.78 9.85
N LEU A 157 16.86 20.89 10.89
CA LEU A 157 16.26 22.15 11.29
C LEU A 157 17.33 23.12 11.80
N GLY A 158 18.29 22.64 12.61
CA GLY A 158 19.42 23.44 13.07
C GLY A 158 20.24 24.00 11.91
N ALA A 159 20.59 23.17 10.93
CA ALA A 159 21.32 23.60 9.73
C ALA A 159 20.51 24.61 8.89
N ALA A 160 19.19 24.42 8.76
CA ALA A 160 18.32 25.37 8.05
C ALA A 160 18.23 26.73 8.74
N LEU A 161 18.05 26.77 10.07
CA LEU A 161 18.00 28.00 10.86
C LEU A 161 19.31 28.74 10.83
N LEU A 162 20.44 28.01 10.96
CA LEU A 162 21.78 28.61 10.84
C LEU A 162 22.04 29.16 9.42
N GLY A 163 21.50 28.49 8.37
CA GLY A 163 21.57 28.98 7.01
C GLY A 163 20.82 30.31 6.81
N LEU A 164 19.60 30.40 7.37
CA LEU A 164 18.81 31.62 7.36
C LEU A 164 19.50 32.76 8.15
N ALA A 165 20.12 32.44 9.32
CA ALA A 165 20.86 33.40 10.08
C ALA A 165 22.10 33.87 9.33
N ALA A 166 22.84 32.99 8.67
CA ALA A 166 24.02 33.33 7.87
C ALA A 166 23.68 34.26 6.68
N GLN A 167 22.50 34.11 6.06
CA GLN A 167 22.06 35.03 5.00
C GLN A 167 21.77 36.46 5.51
N ASN A 168 21.27 36.58 6.75
CA ASN A 168 20.93 37.88 7.32
C ASN A 168 22.11 38.59 8.01
N PHE A 169 23.13 37.81 8.41
CA PHE A 169 24.33 38.31 9.13
C PHE A 169 25.59 37.92 8.35
N GLU A 170 25.81 38.55 7.20
CA GLU A 170 26.94 38.28 6.29
C GLU A 170 28.35 38.37 6.91
N SER A 171 28.49 38.99 8.08
CA SER A 171 29.78 39.28 8.73
C SER A 171 30.31 38.17 9.66
N LEU A 172 29.56 37.06 9.90
CA LEU A 172 29.98 36.07 10.89
C LEU A 172 30.18 34.67 10.24
N PRO A 173 31.45 34.31 9.92
CA PRO A 173 31.77 32.99 9.33
C PRO A 173 31.48 31.81 10.29
N LEU A 174 31.22 32.11 11.56
CA LEU A 174 30.93 31.10 12.58
C LEU A 174 29.65 30.27 12.27
N PHE A 175 28.64 30.90 11.68
CA PHE A 175 27.41 30.21 11.30
C PHE A 175 27.63 29.14 10.21
N GLU A 176 28.52 29.42 9.25
CA GLU A 176 28.89 28.45 8.20
C GLU A 176 29.67 27.26 8.75
N ILE A 177 30.56 27.48 9.71
CA ILE A 177 31.38 26.44 10.35
C ILE A 177 30.51 25.45 11.11
N ILE A 178 29.44 25.89 11.76
CA ILE A 178 28.52 25.01 12.52
C ILE A 178 27.45 24.40 11.61
N ARG A 179 27.01 25.14 10.59
CA ARG A 179 25.99 24.67 9.63
C ARG A 179 26.46 23.46 8.84
N ARG A 180 27.69 23.47 8.32
CA ARG A 180 28.22 22.39 7.48
C ARG A 180 28.20 21.01 8.16
N PRO A 181 28.75 20.82 9.37
CA PRO A 181 28.69 19.53 10.04
C PRO A 181 27.29 19.14 10.43
N ALA A 182 26.40 20.06 10.79
CA ALA A 182 25.00 19.77 11.08
C ALA A 182 24.25 19.28 9.83
N ALA A 183 24.46 19.92 8.67
CA ALA A 183 23.92 19.49 7.40
C ALA A 183 24.45 18.11 6.98
N PHE A 184 25.77 17.88 7.12
CA PHE A 184 26.38 16.59 6.82
C PHE A 184 25.83 15.46 7.70
N CYS A 185 25.63 15.71 9.00
CA CYS A 185 24.98 14.73 9.88
C CYS A 185 23.53 14.45 9.47
N ALA A 186 22.76 15.47 9.11
CA ALA A 186 21.38 15.30 8.65
C ALA A 186 21.32 14.51 7.34
N GLU A 187 22.19 14.80 6.38
CA GLU A 187 22.29 14.10 5.10
C GLU A 187 22.70 12.63 5.29
N GLY A 188 23.69 12.36 6.13
CA GLY A 188 24.12 11.00 6.46
C GLY A 188 23.01 10.15 7.10
N LEU A 189 22.24 10.76 8.01
CA LEU A 189 21.08 10.09 8.63
C LEU A 189 19.94 9.86 7.62
N ALA A 190 19.68 10.81 6.72
CA ALA A 190 18.72 10.67 5.66
C ALA A 190 19.12 9.58 4.67
N TRP A 191 20.39 9.51 4.29
CA TRP A 191 20.94 8.43 3.46
C TRP A 191 20.77 7.06 4.13
N LEU A 192 21.11 6.95 5.42
CA LEU A 192 20.94 5.70 6.17
C LEU A 192 19.47 5.25 6.22
N MET A 193 18.56 6.19 6.39
CA MET A 193 17.12 5.91 6.39
C MET A 193 16.63 5.43 5.02
N ASN A 194 17.08 6.06 3.93
CA ASN A 194 16.76 5.64 2.57
C ASN A 194 17.33 4.25 2.25
N GLU A 195 18.57 3.97 2.63
CA GLU A 195 19.21 2.67 2.43
C GLU A 195 18.49 1.57 3.23
N TRP A 196 18.09 1.86 4.47
CA TRP A 196 17.25 0.95 5.26
C TRP A 196 15.92 0.66 4.57
N ALA A 197 15.21 1.69 4.13
CA ALA A 197 13.94 1.55 3.43
C ALA A 197 14.09 0.72 2.14
N PHE A 198 15.14 0.96 1.37
CA PHE A 198 15.46 0.20 0.16
C PHE A 198 15.70 -1.29 0.47
N ARG A 199 16.53 -1.60 1.47
CA ARG A 199 16.80 -2.99 1.86
C ARG A 199 15.54 -3.71 2.33
N VAL A 200 14.72 -3.04 3.13
CA VAL A 200 13.45 -3.62 3.59
C VAL A 200 12.47 -3.84 2.44
N SER A 201 12.45 -2.97 1.43
CA SER A 201 11.56 -3.12 0.26
C SER A 201 11.84 -4.35 -0.60
N VAL A 202 13.08 -4.87 -0.56
CA VAL A 202 13.49 -6.08 -1.31
C VAL A 202 13.18 -7.37 -0.53
N LEU A 203 12.93 -7.29 0.78
CA LEU A 203 12.65 -8.47 1.59
C LEU A 203 11.30 -9.13 1.22
N PRO A 204 11.18 -10.47 1.36
CA PRO A 204 9.92 -11.16 1.17
C PRO A 204 8.88 -10.65 2.17
N GLY A 205 7.65 -10.39 1.71
CA GLY A 205 6.59 -9.80 2.53
C GLY A 205 6.69 -8.27 2.73
N ALA A 206 7.53 -7.58 1.95
CA ALA A 206 7.61 -6.13 1.95
C ALA A 206 6.32 -5.45 1.49
N SER A 207 5.53 -6.12 0.63
CA SER A 207 4.20 -5.67 0.24
C SER A 207 3.23 -6.84 0.31
N LEU A 208 2.26 -6.78 1.21
CA LEU A 208 1.16 -7.72 1.31
C LEU A 208 -0.13 -7.00 0.95
N TRP A 209 -0.90 -7.64 0.10
CA TRP A 209 -2.22 -7.19 -0.31
C TRP A 209 -3.27 -8.11 0.29
N PHE A 210 -4.18 -7.52 1.03
CA PHE A 210 -5.34 -8.24 1.57
C PHE A 210 -6.56 -7.83 0.75
N ASP A 211 -7.19 -8.79 0.12
CA ASP A 211 -8.33 -8.56 -0.75
C ASP A 211 -9.45 -9.51 -0.33
N GLY A 212 -10.54 -8.96 0.20
CA GLY A 212 -11.74 -9.70 0.51
C GLY A 212 -12.24 -9.65 1.95
N THR A 213 -13.33 -10.36 2.20
CA THR A 213 -14.07 -10.39 3.47
C THR A 213 -13.22 -10.91 4.65
N TYR A 214 -12.26 -11.78 4.38
CA TYR A 214 -11.35 -12.31 5.41
C TYR A 214 -10.43 -11.24 6.00
N ALA A 215 -10.00 -10.28 5.21
CA ALA A 215 -9.21 -9.17 5.68
C ALA A 215 -9.98 -8.31 6.71
N ALA A 216 -11.27 -8.07 6.46
CA ALA A 216 -12.14 -7.38 7.41
C ALA A 216 -12.31 -8.17 8.73
N LEU A 217 -12.44 -9.49 8.67
CA LEU A 217 -12.51 -10.34 9.85
C LEU A 217 -11.22 -10.33 10.66
N VAL A 218 -10.07 -10.34 10.00
CA VAL A 218 -8.75 -10.21 10.66
C VAL A 218 -8.62 -8.86 11.35
N CYS A 219 -9.01 -7.78 10.66
CA CYS A 219 -9.02 -6.44 11.25
C CYS A 219 -9.92 -6.37 12.48
N LEU A 220 -11.12 -6.94 12.40
CA LEU A 220 -12.06 -6.99 13.51
C LEU A 220 -11.48 -7.79 14.68
N ALA A 221 -10.88 -8.96 14.43
CA ALA A 221 -10.23 -9.78 15.45
C ALA A 221 -9.06 -9.04 16.12
N LEU A 222 -8.23 -8.33 15.36
CA LEU A 222 -7.15 -7.50 15.88
C LEU A 222 -7.67 -6.34 16.73
N ILE A 223 -8.71 -5.64 16.29
CA ILE A 223 -9.34 -4.56 17.04
C ILE A 223 -9.92 -5.10 18.36
N LEU A 224 -10.65 -6.21 18.31
CA LEU A 224 -11.21 -6.84 19.52
C LEU A 224 -10.11 -7.30 20.50
N LEU A 225 -9.02 -7.86 19.98
CA LEU A 225 -7.88 -8.26 20.82
C LEU A 225 -7.18 -7.06 21.44
N CYS A 226 -6.98 -5.97 20.69
CA CYS A 226 -6.44 -4.72 21.23
C CYS A 226 -7.37 -4.13 22.31
N ALA A 227 -8.68 -4.12 22.07
CA ALA A 227 -9.67 -3.66 23.04
C ALA A 227 -9.69 -4.54 24.31
N MET A 228 -9.58 -5.85 24.16
CA MET A 228 -9.47 -6.78 25.31
C MET A 228 -8.15 -6.61 26.06
N ALA A 229 -7.03 -6.39 25.34
CA ALA A 229 -5.72 -6.13 25.97
C ALA A 229 -5.70 -4.82 26.77
N MET A 230 -6.46 -3.80 26.33
CA MET A 230 -6.64 -2.55 27.07
C MET A 230 -7.51 -2.72 28.32
N ARG A 231 -8.45 -3.65 28.34
CA ARG A 231 -9.21 -3.99 29.55
C ARG A 231 -8.33 -4.78 30.52
N ARG A 232 -8.34 -4.42 31.78
CA ARG A 232 -7.41 -4.76 32.89
C ARG A 232 -7.09 -6.26 33.15
N HIS A 233 -7.72 -7.22 32.48
CA HIS A 233 -7.69 -8.63 32.87
C HIS A 233 -6.80 -9.55 32.04
N ILE A 234 -6.30 -9.14 30.89
CA ILE A 234 -5.50 -10.02 30.01
C ILE A 234 -4.01 -9.78 30.22
N ARG A 235 -3.27 -10.84 30.53
CA ARG A 235 -1.81 -10.78 30.63
C ARG A 235 -1.22 -10.58 29.24
N LEU A 236 -0.46 -9.48 29.04
CA LEU A 236 0.20 -9.12 27.78
C LEU A 236 1.01 -10.28 27.18
N ARG A 237 1.51 -11.18 28.04
CA ARG A 237 2.24 -12.41 27.64
C ARG A 237 1.38 -13.42 26.88
N ILE A 238 0.06 -13.38 27.03
CA ILE A 238 -0.88 -14.27 26.36
C ILE A 238 -1.49 -13.53 25.16
N ALA A 239 -1.80 -12.24 25.29
CA ALA A 239 -2.40 -11.45 24.21
C ALA A 239 -1.47 -11.30 23.00
N LEU A 240 -0.18 -11.06 23.20
CA LEU A 240 0.77 -10.88 22.12
C LEU A 240 0.93 -12.13 21.22
N PRO A 241 1.22 -13.33 21.77
CA PRO A 241 1.33 -14.53 20.92
C PRO A 241 -0.01 -14.92 20.29
N THR A 242 -1.16 -14.67 20.93
CA THR A 242 -2.47 -14.95 20.31
C THR A 242 -2.76 -14.03 19.13
N VAL A 243 -2.40 -12.72 19.20
CA VAL A 243 -2.51 -11.79 18.07
C VAL A 243 -1.61 -12.23 16.92
N ILE A 244 -0.35 -12.57 17.21
CA ILE A 244 0.59 -13.03 16.18
C ILE A 244 0.11 -14.33 15.54
N LEU A 245 -0.38 -15.28 16.34
CA LEU A 245 -0.90 -16.56 15.85
C LEU A 245 -2.12 -16.36 14.95
N LEU A 246 -3.08 -15.51 15.37
CA LEU A 246 -4.27 -15.21 14.57
C LEU A 246 -3.92 -14.47 13.28
N ALA A 247 -2.99 -13.52 13.32
CA ALA A 247 -2.52 -12.84 12.12
C ALA A 247 -1.80 -13.82 11.17
N ALA A 248 -0.94 -14.68 11.69
CA ALA A 248 -0.26 -15.70 10.89
C ALA A 248 -1.25 -16.72 10.30
N LEU A 249 -2.25 -17.14 11.06
CA LEU A 249 -3.30 -18.06 10.62
C LEU A 249 -4.18 -17.43 9.53
N ALA A 250 -4.51 -16.16 9.67
CA ALA A 250 -5.27 -15.42 8.68
C ALA A 250 -4.50 -15.22 7.37
N ILE A 251 -3.21 -14.85 7.45
CA ILE A 251 -2.33 -14.74 6.29
C ILE A 251 -2.15 -16.12 5.63
N GLY A 252 -1.96 -17.16 6.42
CA GLY A 252 -1.86 -18.54 5.93
C GLY A 252 -3.13 -19.03 5.23
N LEU A 253 -4.29 -18.73 5.81
CA LEU A 253 -5.60 -19.09 5.23
C LEU A 253 -5.84 -18.34 3.92
N GLU A 254 -5.55 -17.04 3.86
CA GLU A 254 -5.73 -16.23 2.65
C GLU A 254 -4.77 -16.67 1.54
N THR A 255 -3.51 -16.96 1.87
CA THR A 255 -2.55 -17.51 0.91
C THR A 255 -2.97 -18.88 0.40
N ALA A 256 -3.50 -19.74 1.25
CA ALA A 256 -4.01 -21.06 0.86
C ALA A 256 -5.26 -20.94 -0.03
N LEU A 257 -6.21 -20.08 0.31
CA LEU A 257 -7.41 -19.85 -0.48
C LEU A 257 -7.15 -19.16 -1.82
N SER A 258 -6.14 -18.29 -1.89
CA SER A 258 -5.73 -17.59 -3.12
C SER A 258 -4.77 -18.40 -4.00
N TRP A 259 -4.35 -19.60 -3.56
CA TRP A 259 -3.32 -20.40 -4.23
C TRP A 259 -3.61 -20.68 -5.71
N ASN A 260 -4.88 -21.04 -6.04
CA ASN A 260 -5.32 -21.38 -7.39
C ASN A 260 -6.23 -20.30 -8.01
N VAL A 261 -6.12 -19.06 -7.54
CA VAL A 261 -6.93 -17.95 -8.05
C VAL A 261 -6.15 -17.11 -9.04
N VAL A 262 -6.76 -16.88 -10.19
CA VAL A 262 -6.28 -15.94 -11.21
C VAL A 262 -7.20 -14.73 -11.20
N ASN A 263 -6.62 -13.54 -11.10
CA ASN A 263 -7.35 -12.29 -11.20
C ASN A 263 -7.13 -11.71 -12.60
N ILE A 264 -8.22 -11.37 -13.27
CA ILE A 264 -8.24 -10.70 -14.57
C ILE A 264 -8.81 -9.31 -14.35
N GLU A 265 -8.06 -8.27 -14.68
CA GLU A 265 -8.44 -6.88 -14.46
C GLU A 265 -8.24 -6.06 -15.71
N LEU A 266 -9.19 -5.16 -15.99
CA LEU A 266 -9.07 -4.13 -17.00
C LEU A 266 -8.55 -2.86 -16.35
N VAL A 267 -7.50 -2.27 -16.93
CA VAL A 267 -6.82 -1.09 -16.37
C VAL A 267 -6.49 -0.09 -17.47
N GLY A 268 -6.58 1.20 -17.17
CA GLY A 268 -6.17 2.27 -18.07
C GLY A 268 -7.31 3.12 -18.61
N THR A 269 -7.26 3.49 -19.88
CA THR A 269 -8.24 4.38 -20.50
C THR A 269 -9.45 3.59 -21.03
N ARG A 270 -10.62 4.22 -21.03
CA ARG A 270 -11.86 3.63 -21.56
C ARG A 270 -11.74 3.19 -23.03
N ALA A 271 -11.02 3.96 -23.84
CA ALA A 271 -10.89 3.68 -25.28
C ALA A 271 -10.07 2.42 -25.55
N SER A 272 -8.99 2.21 -24.82
CA SER A 272 -8.03 1.12 -25.04
C SER A 272 -7.49 0.58 -23.70
N PRO A 273 -8.34 -0.14 -22.96
CA PRO A 273 -7.93 -0.69 -21.67
C PRO A 273 -6.92 -1.82 -21.86
N ALA A 274 -5.88 -1.86 -21.04
CA ALA A 274 -5.01 -3.00 -20.89
C ALA A 274 -5.66 -4.05 -20.01
N VAL A 275 -5.32 -5.32 -20.23
CA VAL A 275 -5.74 -6.44 -19.39
C VAL A 275 -4.55 -6.94 -18.61
N ILE A 276 -4.71 -7.04 -17.31
CA ILE A 276 -3.70 -7.60 -16.41
C ILE A 276 -4.28 -8.90 -15.85
N ILE A 277 -3.53 -9.97 -16.05
CA ILE A 277 -3.87 -11.30 -15.52
C ILE A 277 -2.81 -11.60 -14.47
N THR A 278 -3.21 -11.66 -13.22
CA THR A 278 -2.28 -11.90 -12.12
C THR A 278 -2.54 -13.25 -11.46
N GLN A 279 -1.46 -14.00 -11.27
CA GLN A 279 -1.42 -15.22 -10.49
C GLN A 279 -0.26 -15.11 -9.51
N ARG A 280 -0.54 -14.88 -8.24
CA ARG A 280 0.48 -14.60 -7.21
C ARG A 280 1.39 -13.42 -7.59
N GLU A 281 2.70 -13.64 -7.61
CA GLU A 281 3.73 -12.64 -7.93
C GLU A 281 4.01 -12.49 -9.44
N LYS A 282 3.31 -13.27 -10.28
CA LYS A 282 3.48 -13.33 -11.73
C LYS A 282 2.32 -12.67 -12.44
N ALA A 283 2.59 -12.03 -13.56
CA ALA A 283 1.54 -11.43 -14.37
C ALA A 283 1.74 -11.69 -15.86
N VAL A 284 0.62 -11.75 -16.57
CA VAL A 284 0.53 -11.64 -18.02
C VAL A 284 -0.19 -10.33 -18.34
N VAL A 285 0.41 -9.51 -19.18
CA VAL A 285 -0.12 -8.19 -19.53
C VAL A 285 -0.47 -8.14 -21.01
N LEU A 286 -1.73 -7.83 -21.31
CA LEU A 286 -2.21 -7.54 -22.66
C LEU A 286 -2.30 -6.02 -22.80
N PHE A 287 -1.39 -5.43 -23.52
CA PHE A 287 -1.26 -3.98 -23.63
C PHE A 287 -1.88 -3.44 -24.92
N ARG A 288 -2.75 -2.43 -24.83
CA ARG A 288 -3.46 -1.82 -25.98
C ARG A 288 -3.39 -0.30 -25.99
N GLY A 289 -2.91 0.32 -24.96
CA GLY A 289 -3.04 1.78 -24.76
C GLY A 289 -1.75 2.57 -24.98
N GLY A 290 -1.86 3.87 -24.71
CA GLY A 290 -0.74 4.82 -24.73
C GLY A 290 -0.04 4.98 -23.39
N SER A 291 0.60 6.13 -23.19
CA SER A 291 1.39 6.46 -21.98
C SER A 291 0.57 6.43 -20.68
N THR A 292 -0.68 6.90 -20.73
CA THR A 292 -1.60 6.92 -19.59
C THR A 292 -1.95 5.49 -19.13
N THR A 293 -2.31 4.61 -20.08
CA THR A 293 -2.58 3.20 -19.79
C THR A 293 -1.33 2.50 -19.26
N ARG A 294 -0.14 2.81 -19.81
CA ARG A 294 1.13 2.26 -19.31
C ARG A 294 1.37 2.63 -17.84
N ARG A 295 1.14 3.91 -17.47
CA ARG A 295 1.29 4.34 -16.05
C ARG A 295 0.29 3.62 -15.15
N ALA A 296 -0.96 3.46 -15.60
CA ALA A 296 -1.99 2.74 -14.85
C ALA A 296 -1.64 1.25 -14.68
N VAL A 297 -1.12 0.58 -15.72
CA VAL A 297 -0.64 -0.80 -15.66
C VAL A 297 0.51 -0.93 -14.68
N LYS A 298 1.52 -0.04 -14.74
CA LYS A 298 2.65 -0.07 -13.82
C LYS A 298 2.19 0.09 -12.36
N ASN A 299 1.34 1.07 -12.09
CA ASN A 299 0.79 1.28 -10.75
C ASN A 299 -0.01 0.06 -10.26
N GLN A 300 -0.77 -0.60 -11.14
CA GLN A 300 -1.56 -1.76 -10.77
C GLN A 300 -0.69 -3.00 -10.51
N LEU A 301 0.37 -3.21 -11.29
CA LEU A 301 1.36 -4.26 -11.05
C LEU A 301 2.08 -4.06 -9.71
N GLU A 302 2.50 -2.83 -9.42
CA GLU A 302 3.09 -2.46 -8.13
C GLU A 302 2.09 -2.68 -6.98
N LYS A 303 0.83 -2.25 -7.15
CA LYS A 303 -0.25 -2.49 -6.19
C LYS A 303 -0.49 -3.97 -5.92
N ARG A 304 -0.31 -4.84 -6.90
CA ARG A 304 -0.47 -6.29 -6.77
C ARG A 304 0.78 -7.02 -6.28
N GLY A 305 1.85 -6.29 -6.02
CA GLY A 305 3.13 -6.87 -5.61
C GLY A 305 3.73 -7.81 -6.65
N VAL A 306 3.40 -7.58 -7.94
CA VAL A 306 3.94 -8.36 -9.04
C VAL A 306 5.40 -8.00 -9.24
N LYS A 307 6.29 -8.94 -9.03
CA LYS A 307 7.74 -8.77 -9.21
C LYS A 307 8.17 -8.95 -10.65
N THR A 308 7.51 -9.86 -11.37
CA THR A 308 7.88 -10.21 -12.74
C THR A 308 6.67 -10.33 -13.64
N VAL A 309 6.71 -9.65 -14.79
CA VAL A 309 5.79 -9.87 -15.89
C VAL A 309 6.35 -11.00 -16.75
N GLU A 310 5.72 -12.18 -16.73
CA GLU A 310 6.19 -13.33 -17.49
C GLU A 310 5.99 -13.13 -18.99
N LEU A 311 4.82 -12.57 -19.36
CA LEU A 311 4.47 -12.36 -20.77
C LEU A 311 3.80 -10.99 -20.97
N LEU A 312 4.36 -10.21 -21.86
CA LEU A 312 3.77 -8.97 -22.37
C LEU A 312 3.32 -9.17 -23.82
N VAL A 313 2.03 -9.02 -24.07
CA VAL A 313 1.47 -9.03 -25.44
C VAL A 313 1.08 -7.61 -25.79
N ASP A 314 1.82 -6.98 -26.70
CA ASP A 314 1.52 -5.66 -27.22
C ASP A 314 0.60 -5.78 -28.43
N LEU A 315 -0.66 -5.40 -28.22
CA LEU A 315 -1.73 -5.49 -29.24
C LEU A 315 -1.84 -4.23 -30.10
N ARG A 316 -0.94 -3.25 -29.94
CA ARG A 316 -0.93 -2.02 -30.74
C ARG A 316 -0.45 -2.33 -32.14
N MET A 317 -1.18 -1.84 -33.13
CA MET A 317 -0.80 -2.01 -34.54
C MET A 317 0.19 -0.93 -35.00
N GLN A 318 0.08 0.27 -34.45
CA GLN A 318 0.98 1.41 -34.69
C GLN A 318 1.45 1.97 -33.36
N PRO A 319 2.53 1.45 -32.78
CA PRO A 319 3.03 1.94 -31.52
C PRO A 319 3.73 3.30 -31.70
N GLU A 320 3.24 4.34 -31.03
CA GLU A 320 3.89 5.67 -30.96
C GLU A 320 5.22 5.65 -30.20
N GLY A 321 5.65 4.49 -29.71
CA GLY A 321 6.90 4.28 -28.99
C GLY A 321 6.94 2.93 -28.27
N PRO A 322 8.13 2.50 -27.80
CA PRO A 322 8.30 1.21 -27.15
C PRO A 322 7.46 1.10 -25.87
N CYS A 323 6.83 -0.05 -25.66
CA CYS A 323 6.21 -0.36 -24.39
C CYS A 323 7.33 -0.63 -23.35
N ARG A 324 7.58 0.36 -22.45
CA ARG A 324 8.62 0.28 -21.40
C ARG A 324 8.14 -0.49 -20.15
N ILE A 325 7.48 -1.63 -20.36
CA ILE A 325 7.14 -2.57 -19.29
C ILE A 325 8.14 -3.72 -19.40
N GLU A 326 8.88 -3.98 -18.35
CA GLU A 326 9.84 -5.10 -18.31
C GLU A 326 9.07 -6.41 -18.23
N ALA A 327 9.39 -7.35 -19.14
CA ALA A 327 8.78 -8.65 -19.21
C ALA A 327 9.80 -9.69 -19.67
N GLN A 328 9.68 -10.94 -19.18
CA GLN A 328 10.57 -12.03 -19.58
C GLN A 328 10.37 -12.44 -21.04
N LYS A 329 9.12 -12.47 -21.49
CA LYS A 329 8.75 -12.75 -22.88
C LYS A 329 7.88 -11.61 -23.41
N ARG A 330 8.11 -11.26 -24.69
CA ARG A 330 7.35 -10.21 -25.37
C ARG A 330 6.82 -10.73 -26.69
N ILE A 331 5.57 -10.43 -26.99
CA ILE A 331 4.93 -10.67 -28.27
C ILE A 331 4.37 -9.33 -28.74
N GLU A 332 4.81 -8.87 -29.89
CA GLU A 332 4.34 -7.62 -30.51
C GLU A 332 3.47 -7.97 -31.72
N ALA A 333 2.20 -7.56 -31.70
CA ALA A 333 1.27 -7.81 -32.79
C ALA A 333 1.74 -7.12 -34.09
N ALA A 334 2.38 -5.94 -33.98
CA ALA A 334 2.92 -5.21 -35.12
C ALA A 334 4.05 -5.95 -35.83
N ALA A 335 4.83 -6.76 -35.12
CA ALA A 335 5.96 -7.52 -35.69
C ALA A 335 5.57 -8.85 -36.34
N LEU A 336 4.32 -9.32 -36.15
CA LEU A 336 3.86 -10.56 -36.77
C LEU A 336 3.50 -10.33 -38.26
N ALA A 337 3.70 -11.33 -39.09
CA ALA A 337 3.23 -11.28 -40.49
C ALA A 337 1.69 -11.31 -40.56
N GLU A 338 1.11 -10.76 -41.63
CA GLU A 338 -0.35 -10.78 -41.85
C GLU A 338 -0.86 -12.24 -41.95
N ASN A 339 -2.06 -12.47 -41.46
CA ASN A 339 -2.72 -13.79 -41.42
C ASN A 339 -1.94 -14.90 -40.70
N THR A 340 -1.06 -14.53 -39.77
CA THR A 340 -0.34 -15.48 -38.94
C THR A 340 -0.96 -15.62 -37.55
N THR A 341 -0.81 -16.81 -36.98
CA THR A 341 -1.24 -17.10 -35.61
C THR A 341 -0.01 -17.36 -34.76
N ARG A 342 0.09 -16.66 -33.62
CA ARG A 342 1.11 -16.92 -32.60
C ARG A 342 0.45 -17.49 -31.36
N ARG A 343 0.94 -18.62 -30.87
CA ARG A 343 0.49 -19.24 -29.63
C ARG A 343 1.53 -19.06 -28.55
N ALA A 344 1.06 -18.82 -27.31
CA ALA A 344 1.89 -18.76 -26.12
C ALA A 344 1.09 -19.35 -24.94
N SER A 345 1.77 -20.10 -24.10
CA SER A 345 1.21 -20.57 -22.83
C SER A 345 2.11 -20.10 -21.71
N CYS A 346 1.53 -19.51 -20.66
CA CYS A 346 2.26 -18.97 -19.53
C CYS A 346 1.36 -18.95 -18.29
N GLY A 347 1.82 -19.52 -17.16
CA GLY A 347 1.11 -19.44 -15.90
C GLY A 347 -0.36 -19.95 -15.93
N GLY A 348 -0.66 -21.01 -16.66
CA GLY A 348 -2.04 -21.53 -16.80
C GLY A 348 -2.95 -20.67 -17.70
N VAL A 349 -2.38 -19.74 -18.46
CA VAL A 349 -3.05 -18.92 -19.45
C VAL A 349 -2.57 -19.33 -20.83
N ASP A 350 -3.46 -19.85 -21.65
CA ASP A 350 -3.20 -20.14 -23.05
C ASP A 350 -3.69 -18.99 -23.92
N LEU A 351 -2.80 -18.46 -24.74
CA LEU A 351 -3.03 -17.32 -25.60
C LEU A 351 -2.86 -17.72 -27.07
N GLU A 352 -3.77 -17.29 -27.90
CA GLU A 352 -3.72 -17.41 -29.34
C GLU A 352 -3.97 -16.03 -29.97
N LEU A 353 -2.91 -15.43 -30.51
CA LEU A 353 -2.93 -14.14 -31.18
C LEU A 353 -2.98 -14.35 -32.69
N PHE A 354 -4.05 -13.92 -33.32
CA PHE A 354 -4.22 -13.91 -34.76
C PHE A 354 -4.13 -12.48 -35.29
N ARG A 355 -3.19 -12.21 -36.20
CA ARG A 355 -3.03 -10.93 -36.84
C ARG A 355 -3.77 -10.88 -38.16
N THR A 356 -4.55 -9.82 -38.37
CA THR A 356 -5.17 -9.47 -39.64
C THR A 356 -4.58 -8.14 -40.16
N ARG A 357 -4.91 -7.77 -41.36
CA ARG A 357 -4.48 -6.49 -41.96
C ARG A 357 -4.97 -5.27 -41.17
N GLN A 358 -6.15 -5.32 -40.60
CA GLN A 358 -6.82 -4.20 -39.92
C GLN A 358 -6.71 -4.25 -38.38
N GLY A 359 -6.05 -5.25 -37.81
CA GLY A 359 -5.91 -5.39 -36.38
C GLY A 359 -5.55 -6.81 -35.94
N CYS A 360 -5.87 -7.15 -34.71
CA CYS A 360 -5.62 -8.48 -34.19
C CYS A 360 -6.79 -8.99 -33.33
N ILE A 361 -6.94 -10.31 -33.33
CA ILE A 361 -7.87 -11.06 -32.48
C ILE A 361 -7.00 -11.83 -31.48
N LEU A 362 -7.23 -11.62 -30.20
CA LEU A 362 -6.63 -12.42 -29.16
C LEU A 362 -7.68 -13.31 -28.52
N ARG A 363 -7.47 -14.59 -28.58
CA ARG A 363 -8.20 -15.59 -27.82
C ARG A 363 -7.36 -16.02 -26.64
N MET A 364 -8.00 -16.17 -25.51
CA MET A 364 -7.34 -16.56 -24.28
C MET A 364 -8.18 -17.61 -23.57
N ARG A 365 -7.52 -18.61 -22.99
CA ARG A 365 -8.14 -19.61 -22.14
C ARG A 365 -7.51 -19.58 -20.75
N VAL A 366 -8.34 -19.41 -19.74
CA VAL A 366 -7.92 -19.35 -18.34
C VAL A 366 -8.92 -20.12 -17.49
N GLY A 367 -8.46 -21.11 -16.74
CA GLY A 367 -9.34 -21.90 -15.86
C GLY A 367 -10.53 -22.55 -16.59
N GLY A 368 -10.34 -22.99 -17.84
CA GLY A 368 -11.40 -23.57 -18.67
C GLY A 368 -12.32 -22.56 -19.35
N GLN A 369 -12.30 -21.30 -18.99
CA GLN A 369 -13.09 -20.22 -19.58
C GLN A 369 -12.39 -19.60 -20.79
N ARG A 370 -13.15 -19.22 -21.82
CA ARG A 370 -12.66 -18.62 -23.06
C ARG A 370 -12.92 -17.12 -23.06
N PHE A 371 -11.85 -16.37 -23.20
CA PHE A 371 -11.86 -14.93 -23.32
C PHE A 371 -11.48 -14.50 -24.72
N ILE A 372 -12.08 -13.43 -25.19
CA ILE A 372 -11.72 -12.83 -26.47
C ILE A 372 -11.56 -11.34 -26.33
N THR A 373 -10.56 -10.79 -27.05
CA THR A 373 -10.40 -9.35 -27.18
C THR A 373 -9.99 -9.00 -28.60
N LEU A 374 -10.44 -7.84 -29.05
CA LEU A 374 -10.12 -7.27 -30.34
C LEU A 374 -9.22 -6.04 -30.18
N SER A 375 -8.32 -5.84 -31.11
CA SER A 375 -7.57 -4.58 -31.28
C SER A 375 -7.63 -4.16 -32.74
N GLY A 376 -8.03 -2.92 -33.00
CA GLY A 376 -8.31 -2.43 -34.35
C GLY A 376 -9.74 -2.78 -34.84
N THR A 377 -10.02 -2.48 -36.09
CA THR A 377 -11.33 -2.73 -36.75
C THR A 377 -11.35 -4.09 -37.43
N VAL A 378 -11.40 -5.16 -36.63
CA VAL A 378 -11.36 -6.53 -37.16
C VAL A 378 -12.72 -7.16 -37.17
N ARG A 379 -13.12 -7.71 -38.33
CA ARG A 379 -14.34 -8.52 -38.49
C ARG A 379 -13.93 -9.97 -38.76
N PRO A 380 -14.18 -10.89 -37.80
CA PRO A 380 -13.95 -12.31 -38.05
C PRO A 380 -14.82 -12.82 -39.19
N ALA A 381 -14.24 -13.58 -40.10
CA ALA A 381 -15.00 -14.17 -41.22
C ALA A 381 -16.03 -15.22 -40.77
N LYS A 382 -15.79 -15.90 -39.65
CA LYS A 382 -16.70 -16.87 -39.04
C LYS A 382 -17.05 -16.38 -37.62
N PRO A 383 -18.30 -16.65 -37.13
CA PRO A 383 -18.69 -16.28 -35.79
C PRO A 383 -17.83 -17.02 -34.74
N ILE A 384 -17.23 -16.27 -33.85
CA ILE A 384 -16.39 -16.78 -32.75
C ILE A 384 -17.25 -16.84 -31.49
N ARG A 385 -17.21 -17.97 -30.77
CA ARG A 385 -17.86 -18.13 -29.45
C ARG A 385 -16.85 -18.01 -28.33
N ALA A 386 -17.13 -17.14 -27.35
CA ALA A 386 -16.39 -17.01 -26.12
C ALA A 386 -17.36 -16.85 -24.95
N GLU A 387 -16.95 -17.19 -23.75
CA GLU A 387 -17.74 -16.89 -22.55
C GLU A 387 -17.61 -15.42 -22.19
N TRP A 388 -16.41 -14.87 -22.32
CA TRP A 388 -16.10 -13.50 -21.90
C TRP A 388 -15.54 -12.64 -23.02
N LEU A 389 -16.14 -11.45 -23.19
CA LEU A 389 -15.57 -10.39 -24.02
C LEU A 389 -14.79 -9.41 -23.13
N LEU A 390 -13.53 -9.15 -23.46
CA LEU A 390 -12.75 -8.08 -22.85
C LEU A 390 -12.95 -6.80 -23.68
N ALA A 391 -13.81 -5.93 -23.21
CA ALA A 391 -14.31 -4.79 -23.95
C ALA A 391 -13.22 -3.78 -24.33
N SER A 392 -13.42 -3.15 -25.47
CA SER A 392 -12.66 -2.00 -25.97
C SER A 392 -13.61 -1.07 -26.71
N SER A 393 -13.11 0.05 -27.21
CA SER A 393 -13.92 0.98 -28.03
C SER A 393 -14.39 0.35 -29.36
N ALA A 394 -13.72 -0.72 -29.83
CA ALA A 394 -14.07 -1.41 -31.04
C ALA A 394 -15.35 -2.27 -30.86
N ARG A 395 -16.33 -2.10 -31.76
CA ARG A 395 -17.55 -2.92 -31.75
C ARG A 395 -17.22 -4.37 -32.07
N PRO A 396 -17.68 -5.36 -31.26
CA PRO A 396 -17.45 -6.78 -31.51
C PRO A 396 -18.42 -7.30 -32.55
N GLU A 397 -18.05 -7.29 -33.82
CA GLU A 397 -18.83 -7.88 -34.91
C GLU A 397 -18.52 -9.38 -35.05
N ASN A 398 -19.51 -10.22 -35.32
CA ASN A 398 -19.38 -11.67 -35.46
C ASN A 398 -18.78 -12.40 -34.24
N ILE A 399 -18.96 -11.84 -33.02
CA ILE A 399 -18.57 -12.50 -31.77
C ILE A 399 -19.81 -12.74 -30.93
N ARG A 400 -19.98 -14.01 -30.49
CA ARG A 400 -21.01 -14.41 -29.53
C ARG A 400 -20.36 -14.59 -28.17
N TYR A 401 -20.78 -13.80 -27.18
CA TYR A 401 -20.28 -13.86 -25.81
C TYR A 401 -21.46 -13.92 -24.82
N THR A 402 -21.20 -14.46 -23.66
CA THR A 402 -22.18 -14.56 -22.56
C THR A 402 -22.08 -13.36 -21.64
N ASP A 403 -20.84 -12.99 -21.27
CA ASP A 403 -20.54 -11.91 -20.33
C ASP A 403 -19.47 -10.99 -20.90
N CYS A 404 -19.38 -9.76 -20.35
CA CYS A 404 -18.44 -8.75 -20.80
C CYS A 404 -17.70 -8.11 -19.63
N LEU A 405 -16.37 -8.05 -19.73
CA LEU A 405 -15.54 -7.25 -18.84
C LEU A 405 -15.33 -5.87 -19.45
N THR A 406 -15.66 -4.81 -18.73
CA THR A 406 -15.65 -3.44 -19.23
C THR A 406 -15.21 -2.42 -18.16
N LEU A 407 -14.50 -1.37 -18.56
CA LEU A 407 -14.20 -0.20 -17.72
C LEU A 407 -15.31 0.87 -17.75
N SER A 408 -16.27 0.75 -18.66
CA SER A 408 -17.31 1.76 -18.82
C SER A 408 -18.59 1.12 -19.34
N SER A 409 -19.72 1.53 -18.82
CA SER A 409 -21.06 1.22 -19.36
C SER A 409 -21.41 2.04 -20.61
N LYS A 410 -20.62 3.10 -20.94
CA LYS A 410 -20.91 4.05 -22.00
C LYS A 410 -20.19 3.78 -23.33
N TYR A 411 -19.94 2.52 -23.69
CA TYR A 411 -19.53 2.22 -25.06
C TYR A 411 -20.76 2.31 -25.97
N ARG A 412 -20.63 2.95 -27.14
CA ARG A 412 -21.72 3.16 -28.13
C ARG A 412 -22.41 1.87 -28.58
N TRP A 413 -21.82 0.72 -28.35
CA TRP A 413 -22.32 -0.60 -28.79
C TRP A 413 -22.85 -1.45 -27.64
N MET A 414 -22.81 -0.96 -26.37
CA MET A 414 -23.35 -1.63 -25.19
C MET A 414 -24.75 -1.08 -24.87
N GLU A 415 -25.60 -1.92 -24.28
CA GLU A 415 -26.87 -1.51 -23.72
C GLU A 415 -26.65 -0.59 -22.52
N GLU A 416 -27.52 0.41 -22.33
CA GLU A 416 -27.35 1.48 -21.32
C GLU A 416 -27.35 0.95 -19.90
N ASP A 417 -27.98 -0.21 -19.65
CA ASP A 417 -28.16 -0.78 -18.31
C ASP A 417 -27.06 -1.79 -17.90
N ALA A 418 -26.05 -2.02 -18.74
CA ALA A 418 -24.97 -2.95 -18.41
C ALA A 418 -24.08 -2.41 -17.29
N GLU A 419 -24.06 -3.08 -16.13
CA GLU A 419 -23.13 -2.74 -15.05
C GLU A 419 -21.67 -3.01 -15.47
N PRO A 420 -20.75 -2.03 -15.28
CA PRO A 420 -19.36 -2.22 -15.64
C PRO A 420 -18.68 -3.18 -14.65
N VAL A 421 -18.27 -4.33 -15.13
CA VAL A 421 -17.46 -5.30 -14.39
C VAL A 421 -16.02 -5.19 -14.90
N SER A 422 -15.14 -4.59 -14.11
CA SER A 422 -13.74 -4.38 -14.51
C SER A 422 -12.79 -5.45 -14.01
N ARG A 423 -13.24 -6.32 -13.12
CA ARG A 423 -12.42 -7.31 -12.44
C ARG A 423 -13.13 -8.65 -12.33
N LEU A 424 -12.40 -9.73 -12.60
CA LEU A 424 -12.87 -11.10 -12.51
C LEU A 424 -11.86 -11.96 -11.76
N ARG A 425 -12.36 -12.81 -10.87
CA ARG A 425 -11.56 -13.83 -10.17
C ARG A 425 -12.00 -15.21 -10.63
N LEU A 426 -11.04 -16.03 -11.06
CA LEU A 426 -11.26 -17.40 -11.49
C LEU A 426 -10.42 -18.36 -10.66
N ARG A 427 -10.99 -19.53 -10.33
CA ARG A 427 -10.21 -20.69 -9.89
C ARG A 427 -9.71 -21.48 -11.09
N LEU A 428 -8.44 -21.88 -11.08
CA LEU A 428 -7.86 -22.72 -12.12
C LEU A 428 -8.43 -24.14 -12.11
N GLU A 429 -8.81 -24.64 -10.93
CA GLU A 429 -9.42 -25.96 -10.73
C GLU A 429 -10.85 -25.79 -10.22
N GLY A 430 -11.83 -26.16 -11.06
CA GLY A 430 -13.24 -26.28 -10.68
C GLY A 430 -14.07 -25.00 -10.67
N GLY A 431 -14.32 -24.45 -11.84
CA GLY A 431 -15.54 -23.77 -12.30
C GLY A 431 -16.33 -22.77 -11.45
N ALA A 432 -15.89 -22.35 -10.29
CA ALA A 432 -16.63 -21.39 -9.47
C ALA A 432 -16.19 -19.95 -9.80
N LEU A 433 -17.04 -19.24 -10.50
CA LEU A 433 -16.91 -17.82 -10.81
C LEU A 433 -17.32 -16.97 -9.61
N PHE A 434 -16.41 -16.18 -9.04
CA PHE A 434 -16.77 -15.09 -8.17
C PHE A 434 -16.75 -13.79 -8.97
N LYS A 435 -17.93 -13.23 -9.25
CA LYS A 435 -18.06 -11.85 -9.76
C LYS A 435 -17.83 -10.90 -8.60
N ALA A 436 -16.73 -10.18 -8.60
CA ALA A 436 -16.57 -9.03 -7.72
C ALA A 436 -17.07 -7.79 -8.47
N GLY A 437 -18.29 -7.38 -8.17
CA GLY A 437 -18.82 -6.10 -8.58
C GLY A 437 -18.21 -4.98 -7.76
N ARG A 438 -18.00 -3.83 -8.42
CA ARG A 438 -17.64 -2.50 -7.92
C ARG A 438 -16.46 -2.38 -6.96
N VAL A 439 -15.44 -1.68 -7.41
CA VAL A 439 -14.64 -0.72 -6.64
C VAL A 439 -14.89 0.66 -7.20
#